data_b485e915be07bb79dbe00cb3ec1fd6a6
#
_entry.id   b485e915be07bb79dbe00cb3ec1fd6a6
#
_cell.length_a   1.000
_cell.length_b   1.000
_cell.length_c   1.000
_cell.angle_alpha   90.00
_cell.angle_beta   90.00
_cell.angle_gamma   90.00
#
_symmetry.space_group_name_H-M   'P 1'
#
loop_
_entity.id
_entity.type
_entity.pdbx_description
1 polymer ?
#
loop_
_entity_poly.entity_id
_entity_poly.type
_entity_poly.pdbx_seq_one_letter_code
_entity_poly.pdbx_strand_id
1 'polypeptide(L)'
;MKKFWKWKNRTVLNQETQELIQERTLFLNGTIAEESWFDDDVTPQVFKEELCSGSGDITVWINSPGGDCVAAAQIYNMLMDYPGNVTVKIDGIAASAASVIAMAGTRVLVSPVSMMMIHNPATVAFGDTAEMEKAISMLSEVKESIINAYEIKTGLSRAKLSHLMDAETWMDAHSAVELGFADDILKRAAEDAEAEEDLAVAGAPMM
;
A
#
# COMPACT_ATOMS: atom_id res chain seq x y z
N MET A 1 17.06 -16.70 1.32
CA MET A 1 15.86 -16.20 2.03
C MET A 1 14.73 -15.93 1.05
N LYS A 2 13.47 -16.02 1.41
CA LYS A 2 12.35 -15.88 0.47
C LYS A 2 11.91 -14.42 0.43
N LYS A 3 11.91 -13.79 -0.78
CA LYS A 3 11.39 -12.43 -0.97
C LYS A 3 9.93 -12.35 -0.47
N PHE A 4 9.55 -11.26 0.22
CA PHE A 4 8.17 -10.98 0.59
C PHE A 4 7.37 -10.33 -0.55
N TRP A 5 7.99 -10.14 -1.73
CA TRP A 5 7.34 -9.66 -2.93
C TRP A 5 7.57 -10.58 -4.13
N LYS A 6 6.63 -10.51 -5.09
CA LYS A 6 6.67 -11.27 -6.35
C LYS A 6 5.99 -10.49 -7.46
N TRP A 7 6.65 -10.39 -8.60
CA TRP A 7 6.06 -9.87 -9.82
C TRP A 7 5.38 -10.95 -10.65
N LYS A 8 4.24 -10.58 -11.26
CA LYS A 8 3.63 -11.31 -12.37
C LYS A 8 3.36 -10.33 -13.50
N ASN A 9 3.83 -10.65 -14.69
CA ASN A 9 3.58 -9.88 -15.90
C ASN A 9 2.68 -10.72 -16.81
N ARG A 10 1.63 -10.11 -17.35
CA ARG A 10 0.73 -10.69 -18.33
C ARG A 10 0.72 -9.81 -19.56
N THR A 11 0.72 -10.41 -20.76
CA THR A 11 0.38 -9.68 -21.99
C THR A 11 -1.10 -9.92 -22.25
N VAL A 12 -1.87 -8.84 -22.31
CA VAL A 12 -3.31 -8.87 -22.60
C VAL A 12 -3.59 -8.00 -23.81
N LEU A 13 -4.63 -8.36 -24.57
CA LEU A 13 -5.11 -7.54 -25.67
C LEU A 13 -6.06 -6.48 -25.09
N ASN A 14 -5.73 -5.21 -25.25
CA ASN A 14 -6.67 -4.13 -24.95
C ASN A 14 -7.85 -4.22 -25.93
N GLN A 15 -9.05 -4.39 -25.42
CA GLN A 15 -10.24 -4.58 -26.27
C GLN A 15 -10.63 -3.31 -27.03
N GLU A 16 -10.31 -2.15 -26.50
CA GLU A 16 -10.62 -0.86 -27.14
C GLU A 16 -9.60 -0.47 -28.22
N THR A 17 -8.30 -0.56 -27.89
CA THR A 17 -7.21 -0.14 -28.80
C THR A 17 -6.69 -1.25 -29.70
N GLN A 18 -7.07 -2.51 -29.45
CA GLN A 18 -6.55 -3.72 -30.11
C GLN A 18 -5.01 -3.88 -29.99
N GLU A 19 -4.41 -3.21 -29.04
CA GLU A 19 -2.97 -3.28 -28.77
C GLU A 19 -2.67 -4.29 -27.66
N LEU A 20 -1.50 -4.93 -27.74
CA LEU A 20 -0.98 -5.79 -26.67
C LEU A 20 -0.38 -4.90 -25.57
N ILE A 21 -1.01 -4.89 -24.42
CA ILE A 21 -0.53 -4.19 -23.23
C ILE A 21 0.06 -5.20 -22.22
N GLN A 22 1.07 -4.75 -21.47
CA GLN A 22 1.62 -5.54 -20.36
C GLN A 22 0.94 -5.13 -19.06
N GLU A 23 0.15 -6.04 -18.50
CA GLU A 23 -0.31 -5.90 -17.12
C GLU A 23 0.79 -6.35 -16.17
N ARG A 24 1.22 -5.46 -15.31
CA ARG A 24 2.24 -5.70 -14.29
C ARG A 24 1.60 -5.75 -12.92
N THR A 25 1.76 -6.88 -12.24
CA THR A 25 1.19 -7.10 -10.91
C THR A 25 2.29 -7.43 -9.92
N LEU A 26 2.38 -6.64 -8.85
CA LEU A 26 3.23 -6.85 -7.69
C LEU A 26 2.39 -7.49 -6.57
N PHE A 27 2.89 -8.55 -5.97
CA PHE A 27 2.32 -9.18 -4.77
C PHE A 27 3.25 -8.93 -3.60
N LEU A 28 2.74 -8.32 -2.54
CA LEU A 28 3.41 -8.15 -1.24
C LEU A 28 2.72 -9.07 -0.23
N ASN A 29 3.37 -10.17 0.12
CA ASN A 29 2.80 -11.20 0.97
C ASN A 29 3.71 -11.55 2.15
N GLY A 30 3.11 -11.63 3.35
CA GLY A 30 3.81 -11.98 4.58
C GLY A 30 4.51 -10.78 5.22
N THR A 31 5.45 -11.04 6.12
CA THR A 31 6.13 -10.02 6.92
C THR A 31 7.08 -9.20 6.07
N ILE A 32 7.00 -7.88 6.17
CA ILE A 32 7.98 -6.95 5.63
C ILE A 32 9.18 -6.99 6.57
N ALA A 33 10.31 -7.57 6.13
CA ALA A 33 11.45 -7.82 6.98
C ALA A 33 12.72 -7.15 6.46
N GLU A 34 13.45 -6.52 7.38
CA GLU A 34 14.74 -5.90 7.11
C GLU A 34 15.77 -6.92 6.63
N GLU A 35 15.78 -8.12 7.22
CA GLU A 35 16.71 -9.20 6.84
C GLU A 35 16.53 -9.68 5.40
N SER A 36 15.30 -9.59 4.86
CA SER A 36 15.02 -9.89 3.45
C SER A 36 15.37 -8.73 2.53
N TRP A 37 15.55 -7.54 3.10
CA TRP A 37 15.80 -6.29 2.39
C TRP A 37 17.28 -5.97 2.29
N PHE A 38 18.07 -6.37 3.28
CA PHE A 38 19.51 -6.09 3.37
C PHE A 38 20.41 -7.31 3.12
N ASP A 39 19.84 -8.49 2.80
CA ASP A 39 20.61 -9.66 2.42
C ASP A 39 21.23 -9.46 1.01
N ASP A 40 22.38 -10.02 0.76
CA ASP A 40 23.15 -9.82 -0.49
C ASP A 40 22.34 -10.15 -1.76
N ASP A 41 21.35 -11.04 -1.66
CA ASP A 41 20.47 -11.44 -2.77
C ASP A 41 19.17 -10.64 -2.91
N VAL A 42 18.82 -9.79 -1.92
CA VAL A 42 17.53 -9.07 -1.89
C VAL A 42 17.70 -7.69 -1.28
N THR A 43 18.09 -6.73 -2.11
CA THR A 43 18.35 -5.36 -1.68
C THR A 43 17.23 -4.41 -2.11
N PRO A 44 17.10 -3.22 -1.51
CA PRO A 44 16.25 -2.14 -2.01
C PRO A 44 16.50 -1.82 -3.47
N GLN A 45 17.73 -1.99 -3.91
CA GLN A 45 18.09 -1.80 -5.31
C GLN A 45 17.42 -2.82 -6.23
N VAL A 46 17.39 -4.10 -5.84
CA VAL A 46 16.71 -5.16 -6.62
C VAL A 46 15.20 -4.87 -6.73
N PHE A 47 14.55 -4.44 -5.63
CA PHE A 47 13.15 -4.05 -5.68
C PHE A 47 12.92 -2.90 -6.66
N LYS A 48 13.76 -1.86 -6.60
CA LYS A 48 13.70 -0.70 -7.50
C LYS A 48 13.92 -1.08 -8.96
N GLU A 49 14.91 -1.95 -9.23
CA GLU A 49 15.19 -2.44 -10.58
C GLU A 49 14.02 -3.23 -11.15
N GLU A 50 13.43 -4.12 -10.35
CA GLU A 50 12.24 -4.88 -10.74
C GLU A 50 11.03 -3.96 -10.96
N LEU A 51 10.82 -2.95 -10.11
CA LEU A 51 9.75 -1.96 -10.26
C LEU A 51 9.93 -1.16 -11.56
N CYS A 52 11.14 -0.71 -11.85
CA CYS A 52 11.47 0.11 -13.02
C CYS A 52 11.75 -0.72 -14.29
N SER A 53 11.70 -2.06 -14.24
CA SER A 53 11.99 -2.93 -15.39
C SER A 53 10.95 -2.88 -16.51
N GLY A 54 9.82 -2.21 -16.28
CA GLY A 54 8.75 -2.02 -17.25
C GLY A 54 8.08 -0.66 -17.07
N SER A 55 7.13 -0.35 -17.90
CA SER A 55 6.37 0.91 -17.90
C SER A 55 4.87 0.65 -17.83
N GLY A 56 4.09 1.72 -17.73
CA GLY A 56 2.63 1.67 -17.65
C GLY A 56 2.14 1.47 -16.22
N ASP A 57 0.84 1.27 -16.07
CA ASP A 57 0.20 1.14 -14.77
C ASP A 57 0.53 -0.20 -14.10
N ILE A 58 0.56 -0.20 -12.79
CA ILE A 58 0.80 -1.41 -11.99
C ILE A 58 -0.32 -1.67 -10.99
N THR A 59 -0.57 -2.95 -10.73
CA THR A 59 -1.43 -3.38 -9.62
C THR A 59 -0.55 -3.96 -8.52
N VAL A 60 -0.79 -3.52 -7.28
CA VAL A 60 -0.09 -4.01 -6.08
C VAL A 60 -1.09 -4.71 -5.18
N TRP A 61 -0.99 -6.04 -5.07
CA TRP A 61 -1.76 -6.82 -4.12
C TRP A 61 -1.04 -6.91 -2.78
N ILE A 62 -1.75 -6.60 -1.69
CA ILE A 62 -1.20 -6.62 -0.33
C ILE A 62 -1.94 -7.63 0.53
N ASN A 63 -1.18 -8.55 1.13
CA ASN A 63 -1.61 -9.44 2.21
C ASN A 63 -0.46 -9.58 3.23
N SER A 64 -0.35 -8.61 4.14
CA SER A 64 0.79 -8.49 5.04
C SER A 64 0.37 -7.98 6.43
N PRO A 65 0.87 -8.59 7.50
CA PRO A 65 0.70 -8.07 8.87
C PRO A 65 1.58 -6.84 9.17
N GLY A 66 2.41 -6.41 8.22
CA GLY A 66 3.41 -5.37 8.43
C GLY A 66 4.79 -5.94 8.68
N GLY A 67 5.62 -5.22 9.43
CA GLY A 67 6.99 -5.57 9.73
C GLY A 67 7.86 -4.32 9.89
N ASP A 68 9.02 -4.29 9.25
CA ASP A 68 9.99 -3.20 9.36
C ASP A 68 9.48 -1.89 8.75
N CYS A 69 9.48 -0.82 9.57
CA CYS A 69 8.99 0.49 9.18
C CYS A 69 9.90 1.20 8.16
N VAL A 70 11.22 0.96 8.20
CA VAL A 70 12.18 1.60 7.29
C VAL A 70 12.06 0.98 5.90
N ALA A 71 11.98 -0.35 5.82
CA ALA A 71 11.72 -1.05 4.56
C ALA A 71 10.38 -0.62 3.95
N ALA A 72 9.34 -0.49 4.76
CA ALA A 72 8.03 -0.01 4.30
C ALA A 72 8.09 1.43 3.77
N ALA A 73 8.80 2.32 4.45
CA ALA A 73 9.00 3.70 4.02
C ALA A 73 9.74 3.79 2.67
N GLN A 74 10.75 2.93 2.46
CA GLN A 74 11.44 2.87 1.17
C GLN A 74 10.52 2.39 0.05
N ILE A 75 9.73 1.33 0.28
CA ILE A 75 8.76 0.83 -0.71
C ILE A 75 7.71 1.90 -1.01
N TYR A 76 7.17 2.56 0.02
CA TYR A 76 6.24 3.68 -0.14
C TYR A 76 6.82 4.75 -1.07
N ASN A 77 8.04 5.22 -0.80
CA ASN A 77 8.68 6.24 -1.62
C ASN A 77 8.94 5.79 -3.06
N MET A 78 9.33 4.52 -3.27
CA MET A 78 9.55 3.97 -4.61
C MET A 78 8.24 3.89 -5.42
N LEU A 79 7.12 3.55 -4.77
CA LEU A 79 5.81 3.52 -5.40
C LEU A 79 5.28 4.93 -5.68
N MET A 80 5.53 5.90 -4.77
CA MET A 80 5.20 7.32 -4.99
C MET A 80 5.99 7.95 -6.15
N ASP A 81 7.23 7.52 -6.35
CA ASP A 81 8.12 8.00 -7.44
C ASP A 81 7.86 7.25 -8.77
N TYR A 82 7.01 6.22 -8.76
CA TYR A 82 6.71 5.45 -9.96
C TYR A 82 5.89 6.27 -10.97
N PRO A 83 6.29 6.33 -12.26
CA PRO A 83 5.67 7.24 -13.23
C PRO A 83 4.28 6.82 -13.71
N GLY A 84 3.87 5.55 -13.51
CA GLY A 84 2.54 5.04 -13.85
C GLY A 84 1.56 5.10 -12.68
N ASN A 85 0.28 4.80 -12.93
CA ASN A 85 -0.68 4.64 -11.86
C ASN A 85 -0.38 3.38 -11.04
N VAL A 86 -0.54 3.49 -9.72
CA VAL A 86 -0.37 2.40 -8.77
C VAL A 86 -1.73 2.06 -8.16
N THR A 87 -2.37 1.00 -8.64
CA THR A 87 -3.60 0.49 -8.03
C THR A 87 -3.26 -0.52 -6.95
N VAL A 88 -3.46 -0.15 -5.69
CA VAL A 88 -3.31 -1.06 -4.55
C VAL A 88 -4.61 -1.81 -4.33
N LYS A 89 -4.51 -3.13 -4.13
CA LYS A 89 -5.62 -4.03 -3.81
C LYS A 89 -5.29 -4.84 -2.56
N ILE A 90 -6.16 -4.78 -1.55
CA ILE A 90 -5.99 -5.53 -0.31
C ILE A 90 -6.92 -6.74 -0.33
N ASP A 91 -6.36 -7.95 -0.36
CA ASP A 91 -7.12 -9.20 -0.50
C ASP A 91 -7.19 -10.04 0.80
N GLY A 92 -6.45 -9.67 1.82
CA GLY A 92 -6.49 -10.28 3.14
C GLY A 92 -6.34 -9.23 4.22
N ILE A 93 -5.11 -8.78 4.42
CA ILE A 93 -4.80 -7.77 5.44
C ILE A 93 -3.73 -6.80 4.96
N ALA A 94 -3.88 -5.52 5.30
CA ALA A 94 -2.82 -4.53 5.25
C ALA A 94 -2.68 -3.89 6.64
N ALA A 95 -1.82 -4.45 7.48
CA ALA A 95 -1.66 -4.00 8.85
C ALA A 95 -0.30 -3.34 9.09
N SER A 96 -0.25 -2.39 10.05
CA SER A 96 1.00 -1.78 10.50
C SER A 96 1.79 -1.19 9.32
N ALA A 97 3.06 -1.54 9.15
CA ALA A 97 3.93 -1.09 8.07
C ALA A 97 3.34 -1.34 6.65
N ALA A 98 2.53 -2.40 6.46
CA ALA A 98 1.88 -2.68 5.19
C ALA A 98 0.76 -1.67 4.86
N SER A 99 0.10 -1.11 5.87
CA SER A 99 -0.88 -0.05 5.65
C SER A 99 -0.21 1.26 5.18
N VAL A 100 1.02 1.53 5.60
CA VAL A 100 1.82 2.66 5.10
C VAL A 100 2.11 2.49 3.61
N ILE A 101 2.56 1.30 3.19
CA ILE A 101 2.80 1.00 1.77
C ILE A 101 1.52 1.19 0.95
N ALA A 102 0.37 0.78 1.46
CA ALA A 102 -0.90 0.93 0.78
C ALA A 102 -1.23 2.40 0.45
N MET A 103 -0.80 3.35 1.28
CA MET A 103 -1.02 4.79 1.06
C MET A 103 -0.28 5.36 -0.16
N ALA A 104 0.69 4.64 -0.73
CA ALA A 104 1.36 5.04 -1.96
C ALA A 104 0.50 4.81 -3.22
N GLY A 105 -0.63 4.10 -3.11
CA GLY A 105 -1.53 3.86 -4.22
C GLY A 105 -2.21 5.14 -4.72
N THR A 106 -2.17 5.38 -6.04
CA THR A 106 -3.03 6.38 -6.68
C THR A 106 -4.50 6.02 -6.48
N ARG A 107 -4.78 4.71 -6.46
CA ARG A 107 -6.07 4.15 -6.06
C ARG A 107 -5.85 2.97 -5.11
N VAL A 108 -6.58 2.95 -3.99
CA VAL A 108 -6.54 1.89 -2.97
C VAL A 108 -7.91 1.23 -2.88
N LEU A 109 -7.96 -0.07 -3.15
CA LEU A 109 -9.18 -0.87 -3.13
C LEU A 109 -9.07 -1.96 -2.05
N VAL A 110 -10.12 -2.16 -1.29
CA VAL A 110 -10.20 -3.21 -0.26
C VAL A 110 -11.20 -4.29 -0.66
N SER A 111 -10.85 -5.57 -0.49
CA SER A 111 -11.81 -6.65 -0.66
C SER A 111 -12.91 -6.58 0.42
N PRO A 112 -14.13 -7.01 0.13
CA PRO A 112 -15.24 -6.95 1.10
C PRO A 112 -14.98 -7.64 2.44
N VAL A 113 -14.05 -8.61 2.46
CA VAL A 113 -13.68 -9.40 3.65
C VAL A 113 -12.24 -9.16 4.11
N SER A 114 -11.54 -8.20 3.53
CA SER A 114 -10.21 -7.80 3.97
C SER A 114 -10.25 -6.74 5.08
N MET A 115 -9.12 -6.55 5.72
CA MET A 115 -8.98 -5.61 6.83
C MET A 115 -7.74 -4.73 6.66
N MET A 116 -7.79 -3.55 7.24
CA MET A 116 -6.64 -2.70 7.49
C MET A 116 -6.45 -2.47 8.99
N MET A 117 -5.20 -2.22 9.41
CA MET A 117 -4.91 -1.86 10.80
C MET A 117 -3.78 -0.84 10.85
N ILE A 118 -3.97 0.15 11.70
CA ILE A 118 -2.97 1.16 12.02
C ILE A 118 -2.73 1.22 13.53
N HIS A 119 -1.47 1.36 13.91
CA HIS A 119 -1.06 1.47 15.30
C HIS A 119 0.25 2.26 15.44
N ASN A 120 0.66 2.53 16.67
CA ASN A 120 1.95 3.15 16.95
C ASN A 120 3.11 2.22 16.59
N PRO A 121 4.25 2.76 16.12
CA PRO A 121 5.45 1.97 15.93
C PRO A 121 5.94 1.43 17.27
N ALA A 122 6.55 0.25 17.23
CA ALA A 122 7.13 -0.40 18.40
C ALA A 122 8.58 -0.82 18.12
N THR A 123 9.40 -0.87 19.16
CA THR A 123 10.77 -1.38 19.09
C THR A 123 11.15 -2.10 20.37
N VAL A 124 12.26 -2.79 20.34
CA VAL A 124 12.91 -3.35 21.53
C VAL A 124 14.21 -2.58 21.75
N ALA A 125 14.40 -2.06 22.96
CA ALA A 125 15.60 -1.33 23.34
C ALA A 125 16.24 -1.96 24.58
N PHE A 126 17.56 -1.93 24.64
CA PHE A 126 18.35 -2.42 25.76
C PHE A 126 19.37 -1.36 26.14
N GLY A 127 19.60 -1.16 27.42
CA GLY A 127 20.58 -0.22 27.91
C GLY A 127 20.15 0.49 29.19
N ASP A 128 20.78 1.62 29.46
CA ASP A 128 20.47 2.50 30.58
C ASP A 128 19.31 3.46 30.25
N THR A 129 19.00 4.37 31.16
CA THR A 129 17.92 5.36 30.99
C THR A 129 18.11 6.22 29.75
N ALA A 130 19.34 6.60 29.40
CA ALA A 130 19.61 7.43 28.24
C ALA A 130 19.32 6.68 26.93
N GLU A 131 19.61 5.40 26.86
CA GLU A 131 19.25 4.56 25.69
C GLU A 131 17.73 4.38 25.57
N MET A 132 17.01 4.24 26.69
CA MET A 132 15.53 4.20 26.66
C MET A 132 14.94 5.52 26.17
N GLU A 133 15.45 6.66 26.61
CA GLU A 133 15.00 8.00 26.15
C GLU A 133 15.26 8.20 24.66
N LYS A 134 16.39 7.74 24.13
CA LYS A 134 16.67 7.76 22.69
C LYS A 134 15.68 6.90 21.90
N ALA A 135 15.36 5.71 22.38
CA ALA A 135 14.38 4.83 21.74
C ALA A 135 12.97 5.46 21.71
N ILE A 136 12.56 6.09 22.81
CA ILE A 136 11.28 6.82 22.88
C ILE A 136 11.26 7.99 21.88
N SER A 137 12.34 8.76 21.82
CA SER A 137 12.46 9.87 20.86
C SER A 137 12.39 9.39 19.42
N MET A 138 13.12 8.31 19.09
CA MET A 138 13.08 7.69 17.77
C MET A 138 11.67 7.22 17.39
N LEU A 139 10.97 6.52 18.28
CA LEU A 139 9.59 6.06 18.03
C LEU A 139 8.63 7.22 17.78
N SER A 140 8.83 8.36 18.47
CA SER A 140 8.03 9.55 18.24
C SER A 140 8.21 10.08 16.81
N GLU A 141 9.45 10.17 16.33
CA GLU A 141 9.75 10.61 14.96
C GLU A 141 9.24 9.62 13.91
N VAL A 142 9.35 8.31 14.15
CA VAL A 142 8.78 7.27 13.27
C VAL A 142 7.25 7.41 13.21
N LYS A 143 6.58 7.65 14.34
CA LYS A 143 5.13 7.89 14.37
C LYS A 143 4.75 9.10 13.51
N GLU A 144 5.44 10.23 13.67
CA GLU A 144 5.19 11.43 12.87
C GLU A 144 5.41 11.19 11.36
N SER A 145 6.44 10.42 11.01
CA SER A 145 6.70 10.01 9.61
C SER A 145 5.56 9.18 9.04
N ILE A 146 5.03 8.21 9.80
CA ILE A 146 3.88 7.39 9.40
C ILE A 146 2.62 8.26 9.22
N ILE A 147 2.38 9.20 10.15
CA ILE A 147 1.25 10.14 10.07
C ILE A 147 1.29 10.95 8.78
N ASN A 148 2.48 11.35 8.29
CA ASN A 148 2.59 12.08 7.01
C ASN A 148 1.97 11.28 5.85
N ALA A 149 2.26 9.98 5.75
CA ALA A 149 1.70 9.14 4.69
C ALA A 149 0.17 9.01 4.81
N TYR A 150 -0.34 8.83 6.02
CA TYR A 150 -1.78 8.75 6.27
C TYR A 150 -2.49 10.07 6.00
N GLU A 151 -1.92 11.20 6.43
CA GLU A 151 -2.48 12.54 6.21
C GLU A 151 -2.61 12.86 4.72
N ILE A 152 -1.57 12.58 3.93
CA ILE A 152 -1.55 12.78 2.48
C ILE A 152 -2.69 11.99 1.81
N LYS A 153 -2.90 10.74 2.19
CA LYS A 153 -3.91 9.87 1.57
C LYS A 153 -5.33 10.17 2.06
N THR A 154 -5.51 10.30 3.37
CA THR A 154 -6.84 10.38 3.98
C THR A 154 -7.40 11.80 4.09
N GLY A 155 -6.53 12.80 4.15
CA GLY A 155 -6.91 14.18 4.48
C GLY A 155 -7.36 14.39 5.93
N LEU A 156 -7.25 13.38 6.80
CA LEU A 156 -7.56 13.50 8.21
C LEU A 156 -6.53 14.34 8.94
N SER A 157 -6.94 15.04 10.00
CA SER A 157 -6.00 15.81 10.83
C SER A 157 -5.01 14.91 11.56
N ARG A 158 -3.78 15.38 11.76
CA ARG A 158 -2.72 14.69 12.52
C ARG A 158 -3.18 14.23 13.90
N ALA A 159 -3.96 15.06 14.60
CA ALA A 159 -4.51 14.72 15.91
C ALA A 159 -5.48 13.52 15.83
N LYS A 160 -6.34 13.47 14.79
CA LYS A 160 -7.24 12.31 14.56
C LYS A 160 -6.46 11.06 14.23
N LEU A 161 -5.45 11.16 13.35
CA LEU A 161 -4.58 10.04 12.97
C LEU A 161 -3.79 9.51 14.16
N SER A 162 -3.18 10.41 14.96
CA SER A 162 -2.49 10.02 16.19
C SER A 162 -3.41 9.26 17.14
N HIS A 163 -4.65 9.74 17.34
CA HIS A 163 -5.63 9.07 18.20
C HIS A 163 -6.01 7.67 17.66
N LEU A 164 -6.21 7.53 16.35
CA LEU A 164 -6.49 6.23 15.73
C LEU A 164 -5.32 5.24 15.88
N MET A 165 -4.08 5.72 15.76
CA MET A 165 -2.89 4.91 16.00
C MET A 165 -2.73 4.53 17.47
N ASP A 166 -2.98 5.44 18.40
CA ASP A 166 -2.94 5.18 19.85
C ASP A 166 -3.96 4.10 20.26
N ALA A 167 -5.09 4.05 19.57
CA ALA A 167 -6.15 3.08 19.82
C ALA A 167 -5.95 1.72 19.13
N GLU A 168 -4.89 1.54 18.34
CA GLU A 168 -4.72 0.36 17.47
C GLU A 168 -6.00 0.10 16.66
N THR A 169 -6.24 0.95 15.68
CA THR A 169 -7.52 0.92 14.95
C THR A 169 -7.53 -0.13 13.86
N TRP A 170 -8.46 -1.08 14.00
CA TRP A 170 -8.81 -2.06 12.97
C TRP A 170 -9.98 -1.55 12.14
N MET A 171 -9.88 -1.71 10.84
CA MET A 171 -10.87 -1.24 9.87
C MET A 171 -11.28 -2.40 8.96
N ASP A 172 -12.58 -2.64 8.86
CA ASP A 172 -13.16 -3.42 7.78
C ASP A 172 -13.17 -2.60 6.47
N ALA A 173 -13.70 -3.17 5.40
CA ALA A 173 -13.72 -2.51 4.09
C ALA A 173 -14.50 -1.18 4.13
N HIS A 174 -15.62 -1.11 4.82
CA HIS A 174 -16.45 0.10 4.91
C HIS A 174 -15.76 1.19 5.74
N SER A 175 -15.23 0.84 6.89
CA SER A 175 -14.51 1.77 7.78
C SER A 175 -13.24 2.31 7.11
N ALA A 176 -12.53 1.49 6.33
CA ALA A 176 -11.34 1.92 5.59
C ALA A 176 -11.71 2.97 4.53
N VAL A 177 -12.82 2.80 3.82
CA VAL A 177 -13.33 3.79 2.85
C VAL A 177 -13.83 5.04 3.56
N GLU A 178 -14.62 4.91 4.62
CA GLU A 178 -15.18 6.04 5.39
C GLU A 178 -14.07 6.95 5.95
N LEU A 179 -12.98 6.35 6.44
CA LEU A 179 -11.83 7.08 6.99
C LEU A 179 -10.83 7.54 5.92
N GLY A 180 -11.05 7.21 4.65
CA GLY A 180 -10.19 7.63 3.53
C GLY A 180 -8.90 6.83 3.35
N PHE A 181 -8.72 5.71 4.07
CA PHE A 181 -7.59 4.78 3.87
C PHE A 181 -7.73 3.95 2.59
N ALA A 182 -8.95 3.79 2.10
CA ALA A 182 -9.25 3.20 0.81
C ALA A 182 -10.19 4.09 0.00
N ASP A 183 -10.11 3.99 -1.32
CA ASP A 183 -10.94 4.77 -2.24
C ASP A 183 -12.26 4.06 -2.53
N ASP A 184 -12.28 2.70 -2.54
CA ASP A 184 -13.49 1.92 -2.82
C ASP A 184 -13.34 0.46 -2.36
N ILE A 185 -14.46 -0.27 -2.37
CA ILE A 185 -14.51 -1.71 -2.12
C ILE A 185 -14.44 -2.45 -3.46
N LEU A 186 -13.60 -3.49 -3.54
CA LEU A 186 -13.49 -4.33 -4.73
C LEU A 186 -14.82 -5.00 -5.07
N LYS A 187 -15.27 -4.83 -6.30
CA LYS A 187 -16.41 -5.53 -6.89
C LYS A 187 -15.96 -6.73 -7.70
N ARG A 188 -16.88 -7.57 -8.12
CA ARG A 188 -16.59 -8.63 -9.10
C ARG A 188 -16.25 -8.01 -10.44
N ALA A 189 -15.31 -8.58 -11.16
CA ALA A 189 -14.86 -8.08 -12.46
C ALA A 189 -16.00 -7.88 -13.50
N ALA A 190 -17.09 -8.65 -13.39
CA ALA A 190 -18.29 -8.49 -14.23
C ALA A 190 -19.11 -7.22 -13.88
N GLU A 191 -19.10 -6.81 -12.60
CA GLU A 191 -19.82 -5.62 -12.12
C GLU A 191 -19.04 -4.33 -12.45
N ASP A 192 -17.71 -4.40 -12.50
CA ASP A 192 -16.87 -3.27 -12.92
C ASP A 192 -17.04 -2.96 -14.41
N ALA A 193 -17.19 -3.98 -15.28
CA ALA A 193 -17.42 -3.80 -16.71
C ALA A 193 -18.80 -3.17 -17.00
N GLU A 194 -19.86 -3.56 -16.27
CA GLU A 194 -21.21 -2.97 -16.42
C GLU A 194 -21.23 -1.51 -15.92
N ALA A 195 -20.51 -1.17 -14.87
CA ALA A 195 -20.43 0.20 -14.34
C ALA A 195 -19.67 1.16 -15.26
N GLU A 196 -18.64 0.67 -15.96
CA GLU A 196 -17.90 1.45 -16.98
C GLU A 196 -18.72 1.66 -18.26
N GLU A 197 -19.52 0.68 -18.70
CA GLU A 197 -20.45 0.83 -19.82
C GLU A 197 -21.57 1.84 -19.52
N ASP A 198 -22.16 1.82 -18.32
CA ASP A 198 -23.19 2.78 -17.91
C ASP A 198 -22.67 4.22 -17.82
N LEU A 199 -21.44 4.41 -17.38
CA LEU A 199 -20.78 5.72 -17.35
C LEU A 199 -20.45 6.24 -18.76
N ALA A 200 -20.05 5.37 -19.67
CA ALA A 200 -19.77 5.72 -21.06
C ALA A 200 -21.04 6.12 -21.82
N VAL A 201 -22.17 5.45 -21.54
CA VAL A 201 -23.48 5.78 -22.16
C VAL A 201 -24.05 7.07 -21.59
N ALA A 202 -23.86 7.37 -20.30
CA ALA A 202 -24.34 8.61 -19.66
C ALA A 202 -23.55 9.86 -20.09
N GLY A 203 -22.34 9.70 -20.62
CA GLY A 203 -21.48 10.79 -21.09
C GLY A 203 -21.61 11.16 -22.56
N ALA A 204 -22.46 10.48 -23.35
CA ALA A 204 -22.65 10.80 -24.75
C ALA A 204 -23.52 12.07 -24.91
N PRO A 205 -23.03 13.13 -25.60
CA PRO A 205 -23.83 14.33 -25.83
C PRO A 205 -25.02 13.97 -26.73
N MET A 206 -26.22 14.29 -26.28
CA MET A 206 -27.40 14.23 -27.12
C MET A 206 -27.22 15.23 -28.29
N MET A 207 -27.14 14.72 -29.50
CA MET A 207 -27.20 15.52 -30.72
C MET A 207 -28.64 15.95 -31.04
#